data_048984d67c5a5279d096481ff8d46eed
#
_entry.id   048984d67c5a5279d096481ff8d46eed
#
_cell.length_a   1.000
_cell.length_b   1.000
_cell.length_c   1.000
_cell.angle_alpha   90.00
_cell.angle_beta   90.00
_cell.angle_gamma   90.00
#
_symmetry.space_group_name_H-M   'P 1'
#
loop_
_entity.id
_entity.type
_entity.pdbx_description
1 polymer ?
#
loop_
_entity_poly.entity_id
_entity_poly.type
_entity_poly.pdbx_seq_one_letter_code
_entity_poly.pdbx_strand_id
1 'polypeptide(L)'
;SKIALSKFKKEVQAVIIYVNAHYMDKLTLDSIADYVGLNREYLSRLFSKETGIGLFQYINGVRMKRAGEMIRSNKQVYVKEVAAAVGFDDPYFFSRKFKDFYGKTPSEYAEA
;
A
#
# COMPACT_ATOMS: atom_id res chain seq x y z
N SER A 1 -8.23 -6.90 11.35
CA SER A 1 -8.40 -7.81 12.47
C SER A 1 -8.34 -9.27 12.02
N LYS A 2 -8.11 -10.17 12.96
CA LYS A 2 -8.08 -11.62 12.67
C LYS A 2 -9.42 -12.10 12.10
N ILE A 3 -10.52 -11.55 12.58
CA ILE A 3 -11.87 -11.93 12.11
C ILE A 3 -12.06 -11.48 10.66
N ALA A 4 -11.64 -10.25 10.33
CA ALA A 4 -11.73 -9.74 8.97
C ALA A 4 -10.86 -10.54 8.00
N LEU A 5 -9.65 -10.92 8.43
CA LEU A 5 -8.74 -11.71 7.58
C LEU A 5 -9.24 -13.14 7.36
N SER A 6 -9.89 -13.74 8.33
CA SER A 6 -10.28 -15.15 8.27
C SER A 6 -11.27 -15.48 7.15
N LYS A 7 -11.95 -14.48 6.59
CA LYS A 7 -12.87 -14.68 5.47
C LYS A 7 -12.15 -14.94 4.13
N PHE A 8 -10.85 -14.68 4.07
CA PHE A 8 -10.06 -14.88 2.86
C PHE A 8 -9.33 -16.22 2.88
N LYS A 9 -9.00 -16.75 1.70
CA LYS A 9 -8.13 -17.91 1.59
C LYS A 9 -6.78 -17.62 2.22
N LYS A 10 -6.10 -18.65 2.70
CA LYS A 10 -4.80 -18.53 3.38
C LYS A 10 -3.77 -17.79 2.56
N GLU A 11 -3.75 -18.01 1.25
CA GLU A 11 -2.81 -17.32 0.35
C GLU A 11 -3.06 -15.82 0.32
N VAL A 12 -4.33 -15.39 0.27
CA VAL A 12 -4.68 -13.98 0.30
C VAL A 12 -4.35 -13.38 1.67
N GLN A 13 -4.61 -14.10 2.75
CA GLN A 13 -4.23 -13.67 4.09
C GLN A 13 -2.72 -13.45 4.18
N ALA A 14 -1.93 -14.39 3.63
CA ALA A 14 -0.47 -14.29 3.61
C ALA A 14 0.00 -13.05 2.86
N VAL A 15 -0.63 -12.74 1.72
CA VAL A 15 -0.31 -11.53 0.94
C VAL A 15 -0.59 -10.27 1.76
N ILE A 16 -1.75 -10.20 2.40
CA ILE A 16 -2.14 -9.04 3.21
C ILE A 16 -1.14 -8.82 4.35
N ILE A 17 -0.78 -9.88 5.05
CA ILE A 17 0.19 -9.80 6.15
C ILE A 17 1.56 -9.36 5.62
N TYR A 18 2.01 -9.94 4.51
CA TYR A 18 3.28 -9.62 3.90
C TYR A 18 3.34 -8.15 3.47
N VAL A 19 2.30 -7.65 2.80
CA VAL A 19 2.24 -6.27 2.35
C VAL A 19 2.28 -5.30 3.53
N ASN A 20 1.54 -5.59 4.59
CA ASN A 20 1.52 -4.71 5.77
C ASN A 20 2.87 -4.68 6.48
N ALA A 21 3.67 -5.74 6.38
CA ALA A 21 5.02 -5.79 6.96
C ALA A 21 6.09 -5.20 6.04
N HIS A 22 5.86 -5.17 4.73
CA HIS A 22 6.88 -4.83 3.73
C HIS A 22 6.47 -3.73 2.74
N TYR A 23 5.42 -2.96 3.03
CA TYR A 23 4.92 -1.95 2.09
C TYR A 23 5.99 -0.92 1.69
N MET A 24 6.95 -0.65 2.56
CA MET A 24 8.03 0.31 2.32
C MET A 24 9.10 -0.23 1.37
N ASP A 25 9.09 -1.53 1.13
CA ASP A 25 10.08 -2.17 0.26
C ASP A 25 9.62 -2.14 -1.20
N LYS A 26 10.55 -2.44 -2.11
CA LYS A 26 10.20 -2.61 -3.52
C LYS A 26 9.42 -3.92 -3.66
N LEU A 27 8.16 -3.80 -4.04
CA LEU A 27 7.28 -4.96 -4.22
C LEU A 27 6.92 -5.12 -5.70
N THR A 28 7.01 -6.36 -6.20
CA THR A 28 6.58 -6.72 -7.55
C THR A 28 5.58 -7.87 -7.44
N LEU A 29 4.78 -8.04 -8.49
CA LEU A 29 3.85 -9.16 -8.54
C LEU A 29 4.63 -10.48 -8.44
N ASP A 30 5.77 -10.58 -9.13
CA ASP A 30 6.60 -11.78 -9.08
C ASP A 30 7.14 -12.05 -7.68
N SER A 31 7.63 -11.03 -6.97
CA SER A 31 8.18 -11.24 -5.64
C SER A 31 7.10 -11.70 -4.64
N ILE A 32 5.92 -11.16 -4.75
CA ILE A 32 4.80 -11.55 -3.86
C ILE A 32 4.31 -12.96 -4.22
N ALA A 33 4.16 -13.25 -5.51
CA ALA A 33 3.75 -14.57 -5.97
C ALA A 33 4.74 -15.65 -5.51
N ASP A 34 6.04 -15.38 -5.64
CA ASP A 34 7.08 -16.29 -5.17
C ASP A 34 6.98 -16.54 -3.65
N TYR A 35 6.73 -15.48 -2.89
CA TYR A 35 6.62 -15.61 -1.44
C TYR A 35 5.46 -16.52 -1.02
N VAL A 36 4.31 -16.42 -1.69
CA VAL A 36 3.13 -17.23 -1.34
C VAL A 36 3.04 -18.54 -2.14
N GLY A 37 3.99 -18.78 -3.05
CA GLY A 37 4.05 -20.02 -3.82
C GLY A 37 2.96 -20.16 -4.88
N LEU A 38 2.54 -19.05 -5.47
CA LEU A 38 1.51 -19.02 -6.50
C LEU A 38 2.04 -18.50 -7.83
N ASN A 39 1.38 -18.87 -8.92
CA ASN A 39 1.57 -18.27 -10.22
C ASN A 39 1.08 -16.81 -10.15
N ARG A 40 1.80 -15.90 -10.81
CA ARG A 40 1.52 -14.45 -10.72
C ARG A 40 0.12 -14.09 -11.23
N GLU A 41 -0.31 -14.68 -12.32
CA GLU A 41 -1.62 -14.40 -12.90
C GLU A 41 -2.74 -14.92 -12.00
N TYR A 42 -2.55 -16.09 -11.45
CA TYR A 42 -3.51 -16.68 -10.50
C TYR A 42 -3.62 -15.83 -9.24
N LEU A 43 -2.48 -15.41 -8.68
CA LEU A 43 -2.47 -14.54 -7.51
C LEU A 43 -3.25 -13.24 -7.77
N SER A 44 -2.98 -12.60 -8.90
CA SER A 44 -3.64 -11.34 -9.27
C SER A 44 -5.16 -11.50 -9.32
N ARG A 45 -5.63 -12.56 -9.99
CA ARG A 45 -7.06 -12.84 -10.09
C ARG A 45 -7.68 -13.18 -8.75
N LEU A 46 -7.02 -14.04 -7.98
CA LEU A 46 -7.53 -14.49 -6.68
C LEU A 46 -7.65 -13.31 -5.73
N PHE A 47 -6.62 -12.47 -5.66
CA PHE A 47 -6.62 -11.32 -4.76
C PHE A 47 -7.77 -10.38 -5.10
N SER A 48 -7.93 -10.02 -6.39
CA SER A 48 -9.02 -9.14 -6.83
C SER A 48 -10.39 -9.75 -6.57
N LYS A 49 -10.53 -11.04 -6.81
CA LYS A 49 -11.81 -11.74 -6.59
C LYS A 49 -12.21 -11.72 -5.12
N GLU A 50 -11.26 -11.97 -4.23
CA GLU A 50 -11.57 -12.08 -2.80
C GLU A 50 -11.68 -10.73 -2.11
N THR A 51 -10.83 -9.76 -2.47
CA THR A 51 -10.80 -8.46 -1.79
C THR A 51 -11.61 -7.38 -2.49
N GLY A 52 -11.94 -7.58 -3.76
CA GLY A 52 -12.66 -6.58 -4.55
C GLY A 52 -11.79 -5.49 -5.14
N ILE A 53 -10.47 -5.50 -4.88
CA ILE A 53 -9.54 -4.50 -5.44
C ILE A 53 -8.30 -5.18 -5.98
N GLY A 54 -7.58 -4.48 -6.87
CA GLY A 54 -6.31 -4.99 -7.39
C GLY A 54 -5.23 -5.00 -6.32
N LEU A 55 -4.25 -5.90 -6.48
CA LEU A 55 -3.17 -6.05 -5.51
C LEU A 55 -2.38 -4.75 -5.32
N PHE A 56 -2.00 -4.07 -6.41
CA PHE A 56 -1.21 -2.85 -6.29
C PHE A 56 -2.05 -1.65 -5.81
N GLN A 57 -3.35 -1.67 -6.07
CA GLN A 57 -4.26 -0.69 -5.48
C GLN A 57 -4.26 -0.87 -3.95
N TYR A 58 -4.27 -2.11 -3.48
CA TYR A 58 -4.20 -2.41 -2.05
C TYR A 58 -2.88 -1.94 -1.46
N ILE A 59 -1.74 -2.26 -2.12
CA ILE A 59 -0.41 -1.84 -1.66
C ILE A 59 -0.33 -0.32 -1.55
N ASN A 60 -0.78 0.40 -2.57
CA ASN A 60 -0.77 1.85 -2.56
C ASN A 60 -1.67 2.41 -1.45
N GLY A 61 -2.79 1.76 -1.17
CA GLY A 61 -3.67 2.14 -0.06
C GLY A 61 -2.96 2.05 1.29
N VAL A 62 -2.22 0.97 1.52
CA VAL A 62 -1.43 0.80 2.74
C VAL A 62 -0.39 1.91 2.86
N ARG A 63 0.35 2.17 1.77
CA ARG A 63 1.36 3.22 1.71
C ARG A 63 0.76 4.60 2.00
N MET A 64 -0.39 4.90 1.42
CA MET A 64 -1.04 6.20 1.60
C MET A 64 -1.54 6.39 3.03
N LYS A 65 -2.09 5.35 3.65
CA LYS A 65 -2.51 5.45 5.05
C LYS A 65 -1.34 5.74 5.95
N ARG A 66 -0.22 5.06 5.73
CA ARG A 66 0.98 5.29 6.52
C ARG A 66 1.52 6.70 6.29
N ALA A 67 1.55 7.16 5.04
CA ALA A 67 1.98 8.51 4.70
C ALA A 67 1.12 9.56 5.42
N GLY A 68 -0.20 9.38 5.42
CA GLY A 68 -1.11 10.28 6.12
C GLY A 68 -0.83 10.35 7.61
N GLU A 69 -0.55 9.22 8.24
CA GLU A 69 -0.19 9.16 9.67
C GLU A 69 1.11 9.92 9.95
N MET A 70 2.12 9.73 9.09
CA MET A 70 3.40 10.42 9.23
C MET A 70 3.24 11.94 9.13
N ILE A 71 2.44 12.41 8.18
CA ILE A 71 2.19 13.84 7.98
C ILE A 71 1.44 14.42 9.17
N ARG A 72 0.45 13.71 9.70
CA ARG A 72 -0.28 14.17 10.89
C ARG A 72 0.61 14.24 12.13
N SER A 73 1.51 13.27 12.27
CA SER A 73 2.42 13.20 13.42
C SER A 73 3.44 14.33 13.40
N ASN A 74 3.86 14.76 12.21
CA ASN A 74 4.86 15.80 12.04
C ASN A 74 4.56 16.61 10.78
N LYS A 75 3.84 17.71 10.97
CA LYS A 75 3.43 18.60 9.87
C LYS A 75 4.60 19.32 9.20
N GLN A 76 5.79 19.27 9.82
CA GLN A 76 7.02 19.88 9.29
C GLN A 76 7.83 18.90 8.44
N VAL A 77 7.41 17.63 8.35
CA VAL A 77 8.15 16.62 7.59
C VAL A 77 8.14 16.95 6.09
N TYR A 78 9.27 16.69 5.43
CA TYR A 78 9.37 16.90 3.99
C TYR A 78 8.64 15.81 3.22
N VAL A 79 7.89 16.22 2.20
CA VAL A 79 7.10 15.30 1.36
C VAL A 79 8.00 14.20 0.76
N LYS A 80 9.21 14.56 0.28
CA LYS A 80 10.14 13.59 -0.29
C LYS A 80 10.57 12.52 0.71
N GLU A 81 10.66 12.89 1.99
CA GLU A 81 11.02 11.94 3.05
C GLU A 81 9.88 10.98 3.32
N VAL A 82 8.65 11.48 3.35
CA VAL A 82 7.46 10.63 3.51
C VAL A 82 7.35 9.67 2.33
N ALA A 83 7.51 10.17 1.11
CA ALA A 83 7.45 9.35 -0.11
C ALA A 83 8.44 8.18 -0.03
N ALA A 84 9.70 8.48 0.29
CA ALA A 84 10.74 7.45 0.40
C ALA A 84 10.43 6.46 1.53
N ALA A 85 9.98 6.95 2.67
CA ALA A 85 9.69 6.11 3.84
C ALA A 85 8.57 5.11 3.59
N VAL A 86 7.61 5.44 2.72
CA VAL A 86 6.50 4.53 2.42
C VAL A 86 6.68 3.75 1.13
N GLY A 87 7.84 3.87 0.47
CA GLY A 87 8.20 3.02 -0.65
C GLY A 87 8.08 3.63 -2.04
N PHE A 88 7.97 4.95 -2.17
CA PHE A 88 7.93 5.63 -3.46
C PHE A 88 9.29 6.22 -3.82
N ASP A 89 9.79 5.88 -5.01
CA ASP A 89 11.06 6.43 -5.51
C ASP A 89 10.91 7.86 -6.02
N ASP A 90 9.74 8.19 -6.58
CA ASP A 90 9.48 9.49 -7.20
C ASP A 90 8.50 10.29 -6.35
N PRO A 91 8.94 11.37 -5.68
CA PRO A 91 8.06 12.17 -4.85
C PRO A 91 6.94 12.88 -5.63
N TYR A 92 7.13 13.15 -6.91
CA TYR A 92 6.06 13.75 -7.73
C TYR A 92 4.95 12.74 -7.99
N PHE A 93 5.31 11.50 -8.31
CA PHE A 93 4.35 10.44 -8.48
C PHE A 93 3.62 10.17 -7.16
N PHE A 94 4.35 10.15 -6.05
CA PHE A 94 3.76 10.02 -4.72
C PHE A 94 2.71 11.10 -4.47
N SER A 95 3.04 12.37 -4.73
CA SER A 95 2.12 13.49 -4.48
C SER A 95 0.83 13.36 -5.30
N ARG A 96 0.93 12.93 -6.56
CA ARG A 96 -0.25 12.70 -7.40
C ARG A 96 -1.12 11.57 -6.82
N LYS A 97 -0.51 10.47 -6.41
CA LYS A 97 -1.24 9.34 -5.80
C LYS A 97 -1.84 9.72 -4.46
N PHE A 98 -1.13 10.53 -3.68
CA PHE A 98 -1.64 11.03 -2.40
C PHE A 98 -2.90 11.87 -2.61
N LYS A 99 -2.87 12.78 -3.59
CA LYS A 99 -4.02 13.61 -3.90
C LYS A 99 -5.20 12.77 -4.40
N ASP A 100 -4.94 11.73 -5.22
CA ASP A 100 -5.98 10.82 -5.66
C ASP A 100 -6.65 10.11 -4.48
N PHE A 101 -5.85 9.72 -3.50
CA PHE A 101 -6.34 8.97 -2.34
C PHE A 101 -7.08 9.84 -1.34
N TYR A 102 -6.53 11.01 -0.99
CA TYR A 102 -7.07 11.88 0.05
C TYR A 102 -7.88 13.07 -0.47
N GLY A 103 -7.83 13.35 -1.77
CA GLY A 103 -8.48 14.53 -2.35
C GLY A 103 -7.71 15.82 -2.11
N LYS A 104 -6.54 15.74 -1.49
CA LYS A 104 -5.69 16.89 -1.15
C LYS A 104 -4.24 16.52 -1.38
N THR A 105 -3.42 17.53 -1.71
CA THR A 105 -1.98 17.33 -1.76
C THR A 105 -1.44 17.07 -0.36
N PRO A 106 -0.22 16.50 -0.23
CA PRO A 106 0.38 16.33 1.09
C PRO A 106 0.48 17.62 1.88
N SER A 107 0.83 18.74 1.23
CA SER A 107 0.92 20.04 1.90
C SER A 107 -0.44 20.51 2.40
N GLU A 108 -1.47 20.40 1.58
CA GLU A 108 -2.84 20.75 1.96
C GLU A 108 -3.33 19.87 3.12
N TYR A 109 -3.00 18.59 3.06
CA TYR A 109 -3.39 17.63 4.10
C TYR A 109 -2.74 17.97 5.44
N ALA A 110 -1.49 18.42 5.41
CA ALA A 110 -0.77 18.83 6.63
C ALA A 110 -1.42 20.04 7.29
N GLU A 111 -2.02 20.92 6.51
CA GLU A 111 -2.65 22.15 7.00
C GLU A 111 -4.09 21.95 7.49
N ALA A 112 -4.69 20.82 7.12
CA ALA A 112 -6.10 20.55 7.43
C ALA A 112 -6.37 20.29 8.91
#